data_d083a569a1a46889450ed85ce42d5c21
#
_entry.id   d083a569a1a46889450ed85ce42d5c21
#
_cell.length_a   1.000
_cell.length_b   1.000
_cell.length_c   1.000
_cell.angle_alpha   90.00
_cell.angle_beta   90.00
_cell.angle_gamma   90.00
#
_symmetry.space_group_name_H-M   'P 1'
#
loop_
_entity.id
_entity.type
_entity.pdbx_description
1 polymer ?
#
loop_
_entity_poly.entity_id
_entity_poly.type
_entity_poly.pdbx_seq_one_letter_code
_entity_poly.pdbx_strand_id
1 'polypeptide(L)'
;MSRGLGDVYKRQVLTCLARLDVTLRALGHPGLFVTLYDPDIVTDANIGRQLFGCSDLGLNKAQCLITRVNNFFGNDWKAVPDIFPTVLKDARRDDMANITVTCTDNIKSRLDLWNVLKAVPTSNYRDYETPLYWMDFGNTQSTGQVVLGTIPKKIKQPASELYKTVDSLKVITRFVKYARVKEADSGPSCSLAEALEKQDLFINSTLAQLGCNILWKMFRNGMLEHHGLFLNLETMKVNPIMI
;
A
#
# COMPACT_ATOMS: atom_id res chain seq x y z
N MET A 1 7.25 -16.15 -6.74
CA MET A 1 7.04 -15.42 -8.01
C MET A 1 5.97 -14.38 -7.75
N SER A 2 6.34 -13.12 -7.67
CA SER A 2 5.38 -12.00 -7.63
C SER A 2 4.83 -11.85 -9.05
N ARG A 3 3.52 -11.88 -9.20
CA ARG A 3 2.87 -11.89 -10.50
C ARG A 3 2.28 -10.50 -10.76
N GLY A 4 2.77 -9.85 -11.75
CA GLY A 4 2.53 -8.57 -12.43
C GLY A 4 1.35 -7.63 -12.16
N LEU A 5 0.36 -7.96 -11.34
CA LEU A 5 -0.77 -7.07 -11.05
C LEU A 5 -0.53 -6.16 -9.83
N GLY A 6 0.19 -6.63 -8.82
CA GLY A 6 0.55 -5.84 -7.64
C GLY A 6 1.49 -4.67 -7.95
N ASP A 7 2.29 -4.78 -8.98
CA ASP A 7 3.31 -3.79 -9.35
C ASP A 7 2.71 -2.46 -9.85
N VAL A 8 1.54 -2.50 -10.49
CA VAL A 8 0.85 -1.30 -10.98
C VAL A 8 0.39 -0.44 -9.79
N TYR A 9 -0.14 -1.05 -8.73
CA TYR A 9 -0.49 -0.34 -7.50
C TYR A 9 0.73 0.26 -6.81
N LYS A 10 1.81 -0.52 -6.65
CA LYS A 10 3.02 -0.06 -5.96
C LYS A 10 3.50 1.27 -6.51
N ARG A 11 3.57 1.41 -7.83
CA ARG A 11 3.98 2.64 -8.49
C ARG A 11 3.00 3.80 -8.25
N GLN A 12 1.70 3.55 -8.41
CA GLN A 12 0.68 4.60 -8.26
C GLN A 12 0.64 5.10 -6.82
N VAL A 13 0.66 4.19 -5.84
CA VAL A 13 0.71 4.52 -4.42
C VAL A 13 2.00 5.27 -4.09
N LEU A 14 3.16 4.81 -4.59
CA LEU A 14 4.45 5.46 -4.35
C LEU A 14 4.47 6.91 -4.84
N THR A 15 3.94 7.17 -6.04
CA THR A 15 3.81 8.52 -6.58
C THR A 15 2.86 9.39 -5.76
N CYS A 16 1.74 8.82 -5.29
CA CYS A 16 0.82 9.53 -4.39
C CYS A 16 1.47 9.85 -3.04
N LEU A 17 2.25 8.93 -2.46
CA LEU A 17 2.99 9.16 -1.23
C LEU A 17 4.05 10.25 -1.40
N ALA A 18 4.73 10.30 -2.55
CA ALA A 18 5.71 11.35 -2.81
C ALA A 18 5.07 12.75 -2.90
N ARG A 19 3.92 12.86 -3.56
CA ARG A 19 3.12 14.11 -3.59
C ARG A 19 2.64 14.49 -2.18
N LEU A 20 2.23 13.49 -1.40
CA LEU A 20 1.82 13.67 -0.01
C LEU A 20 2.98 14.19 0.84
N ASP A 21 4.18 13.62 0.70
CA ASP A 21 5.39 14.04 1.41
C ASP A 21 5.70 15.52 1.15
N VAL A 22 5.77 15.93 -0.11
CA VAL A 22 6.01 17.34 -0.48
C VAL A 22 4.97 18.27 0.16
N THR A 23 3.71 17.88 0.10
CA THR A 23 2.62 18.71 0.65
C THR A 23 2.68 18.78 2.18
N LEU A 24 2.96 17.66 2.85
CA LEU A 24 3.12 17.63 4.30
C LEU A 24 4.29 18.48 4.78
N ARG A 25 5.43 18.42 4.09
CA ARG A 25 6.60 19.28 4.38
C ARG A 25 6.26 20.76 4.21
N ALA A 26 5.53 21.13 3.17
CA ALA A 26 5.06 22.49 2.96
C ALA A 26 4.12 23.00 4.09
N LEU A 27 3.47 22.08 4.80
CA LEU A 27 2.63 22.38 5.97
C LEU A 27 3.37 22.28 7.32
N GLY A 28 4.69 22.13 7.30
CA GLY A 28 5.52 22.06 8.52
C GLY A 28 5.64 20.66 9.15
N HIS A 29 5.13 19.61 8.49
CA HIS A 29 5.36 18.22 8.91
C HIS A 29 6.77 17.76 8.49
N PRO A 30 7.45 16.88 9.26
CA PRO A 30 8.79 16.39 8.90
C PRO A 30 8.84 15.59 7.58
N GLY A 31 7.70 15.23 7.01
CA GLY A 31 7.61 14.43 5.80
C GLY A 31 7.42 12.95 6.06
N LEU A 32 7.60 12.16 5.02
CA LEU A 32 7.48 10.72 5.03
C LEU A 32 8.84 10.08 4.69
N PHE A 33 9.16 8.97 5.33
CA PHE A 33 10.22 8.07 4.89
C PHE A 33 9.59 6.77 4.40
N VAL A 34 9.86 6.38 3.17
CA VAL A 34 9.27 5.19 2.55
C VAL A 34 10.34 4.17 2.21
N THR A 35 10.12 2.92 2.61
CA THR A 35 10.89 1.76 2.17
C THR A 35 10.01 0.90 1.26
N LEU A 36 10.43 0.68 0.02
CA LEU A 36 9.74 -0.14 -0.96
C LEU A 36 10.40 -1.50 -1.09
N TYR A 37 9.63 -2.56 -0.84
CA TYR A 37 10.03 -3.96 -1.05
C TYR A 37 9.47 -4.48 -2.36
N ASP A 38 10.33 -4.97 -3.24
CA ASP A 38 9.96 -5.68 -4.47
C ASP A 38 11.12 -6.55 -4.96
N PRO A 39 10.95 -7.88 -5.02
CA PRO A 39 11.99 -8.79 -5.49
C PRO A 39 12.09 -8.85 -7.02
N ASP A 40 11.08 -8.32 -7.74
CA ASP A 40 10.95 -8.53 -9.17
C ASP A 40 11.92 -7.65 -9.98
N ILE A 41 12.28 -8.15 -11.15
CA ILE A 41 13.00 -7.40 -12.18
C ILE A 41 12.03 -6.90 -13.26
N VAL A 42 12.43 -5.87 -13.97
CA VAL A 42 11.69 -5.33 -15.12
C VAL A 42 11.88 -6.26 -16.31
N THR A 43 10.78 -6.64 -16.95
CA THR A 43 10.71 -7.45 -18.15
C THR A 43 10.02 -6.70 -19.28
N ASP A 44 10.13 -7.20 -20.53
CA ASP A 44 9.45 -6.60 -21.68
C ASP A 44 7.94 -6.43 -21.46
N ALA A 45 7.29 -7.38 -20.79
CA ALA A 45 5.85 -7.30 -20.45
C ALA A 45 5.49 -6.15 -19.50
N ASN A 46 6.47 -5.51 -18.87
CA ASN A 46 6.27 -4.36 -17.99
C ASN A 46 6.39 -3.01 -18.73
N ILE A 47 7.05 -3.00 -19.91
CA ILE A 47 7.30 -1.78 -20.68
C ILE A 47 5.95 -1.21 -21.17
N GLY A 48 5.80 0.11 -21.06
CA GLY A 48 4.59 0.84 -21.49
C GLY A 48 3.40 0.69 -20.56
N ARG A 49 3.18 -0.49 -19.95
CA ARG A 49 2.08 -0.72 -19.00
C ARG A 49 2.37 -0.22 -17.59
N GLN A 50 3.60 -0.37 -17.14
CA GLN A 50 4.02 -0.05 -15.76
C GLN A 50 4.94 1.18 -15.68
N LEU A 51 5.04 1.99 -16.73
CA LEU A 51 5.96 3.13 -16.86
C LEU A 51 7.44 2.74 -16.63
N PHE A 52 7.82 1.56 -17.04
CA PHE A 52 9.19 1.19 -17.25
C PHE A 52 9.56 1.42 -18.72
N GLY A 53 10.78 1.83 -18.97
CA GLY A 53 11.33 1.99 -20.33
C GLY A 53 12.31 0.89 -20.66
N CYS A 54 12.75 0.84 -21.93
CA CYS A 54 13.73 -0.14 -22.38
C CYS A 54 15.05 -0.10 -21.59
N SER A 55 15.42 1.07 -21.06
CA SER A 55 16.61 1.24 -20.22
C SER A 55 16.50 0.57 -18.84
N ASP A 56 15.31 0.17 -18.43
CA ASP A 56 15.09 -0.46 -17.13
C ASP A 56 15.10 -1.98 -17.19
N LEU A 57 15.14 -2.57 -18.39
CA LEU A 57 15.14 -4.02 -18.57
C LEU A 57 16.23 -4.69 -17.74
N GLY A 58 15.85 -5.73 -16.98
CA GLY A 58 16.73 -6.48 -16.12
C GLY A 58 17.06 -5.80 -14.78
N LEU A 59 16.66 -4.54 -14.58
CA LEU A 59 16.84 -3.86 -13.29
C LEU A 59 15.73 -4.25 -12.30
N ASN A 60 16.02 -4.16 -11.00
CA ASN A 60 15.03 -4.41 -9.96
C ASN A 60 13.95 -3.30 -9.96
N LYS A 61 12.68 -3.69 -9.85
CA LYS A 61 11.53 -2.77 -9.90
C LYS A 61 11.53 -1.75 -8.76
N ALA A 62 11.83 -2.17 -7.52
CA ALA A 62 11.87 -1.24 -6.39
C ALA A 62 12.97 -0.19 -6.59
N GLN A 63 14.15 -0.60 -7.03
CA GLN A 63 15.26 0.31 -7.29
C GLN A 63 14.92 1.34 -8.37
N CYS A 64 14.35 0.90 -9.50
CA CYS A 64 13.92 1.81 -10.57
C CYS A 64 12.90 2.84 -10.09
N LEU A 65 11.88 2.39 -9.36
CA LEU A 65 10.80 3.26 -8.90
C LEU A 65 11.29 4.26 -7.85
N ILE A 66 12.05 3.82 -6.86
CA ILE A 66 12.58 4.69 -5.80
C ILE A 66 13.58 5.69 -6.38
N THR A 67 14.47 5.26 -7.27
CA THR A 67 15.42 6.18 -7.92
C THR A 67 14.69 7.31 -8.67
N ARG A 68 13.62 6.98 -9.40
CA ARG A 68 12.82 8.01 -10.09
C ARG A 68 12.13 8.96 -9.15
N VAL A 69 11.51 8.44 -8.10
CA VAL A 69 10.83 9.27 -7.10
C VAL A 69 11.83 10.17 -6.38
N ASN A 70 12.95 9.63 -5.94
CA ASN A 70 13.99 10.41 -5.26
C ASN A 70 14.53 11.51 -6.16
N ASN A 71 14.83 11.20 -7.43
CA ASN A 71 15.34 12.20 -8.38
C ASN A 71 14.31 13.28 -8.70
N PHE A 72 13.03 12.92 -8.84
CA PHE A 72 11.98 13.88 -9.24
C PHE A 72 11.51 14.75 -8.07
N PHE A 73 11.34 14.18 -6.89
CA PHE A 73 10.78 14.87 -5.72
C PHE A 73 11.84 15.33 -4.71
N GLY A 74 13.11 14.97 -4.90
CA GLY A 74 14.19 15.29 -3.96
C GLY A 74 14.12 14.49 -2.66
N ASN A 75 13.59 13.28 -2.70
CA ASN A 75 13.46 12.39 -1.54
C ASN A 75 14.72 11.53 -1.36
N ASP A 76 14.86 10.96 -0.16
CA ASP A 76 15.89 9.95 0.17
C ASP A 76 15.19 8.67 0.70
N TRP A 77 14.35 8.09 -0.14
CA TRP A 77 13.59 6.89 0.17
C TRP A 77 14.37 5.64 -0.22
N LYS A 78 14.07 4.52 0.46
CA LYS A 78 14.83 3.29 0.35
C LYS A 78 14.14 2.25 -0.54
N ALA A 79 14.91 1.62 -1.41
CA ALA A 79 14.52 0.41 -2.14
C ALA A 79 15.14 -0.83 -1.51
N VAL A 80 14.37 -1.88 -1.34
CA VAL A 80 14.83 -3.20 -0.92
C VAL A 80 14.47 -4.20 -2.02
N PRO A 81 15.45 -4.73 -2.77
CA PRO A 81 15.21 -5.67 -3.87
C PRO A 81 14.97 -7.10 -3.35
N ASP A 82 14.05 -7.23 -2.41
CA ASP A 82 13.74 -8.48 -1.72
C ASP A 82 12.27 -8.54 -1.31
N ILE A 83 11.84 -9.69 -0.83
CA ILE A 83 10.53 -9.92 -0.26
C ILE A 83 10.49 -9.36 1.17
N PHE A 84 9.37 -8.73 1.55
CA PHE A 84 9.14 -8.40 2.96
C PHE A 84 9.14 -9.69 3.80
N PRO A 85 9.77 -9.69 4.99
CA PRO A 85 9.85 -10.88 5.84
C PRO A 85 8.49 -11.55 6.07
N THR A 86 8.43 -12.86 5.86
CA THR A 86 7.19 -13.65 6.02
C THR A 86 7.02 -14.23 7.43
N VAL A 87 8.08 -14.18 8.24
CA VAL A 87 8.09 -14.60 9.65
C VAL A 87 8.85 -13.59 10.50
N LEU A 88 8.40 -13.38 11.74
CA LEU A 88 8.95 -12.33 12.60
C LEU A 88 10.44 -12.50 12.91
N LYS A 89 10.93 -13.73 13.01
CA LYS A 89 12.35 -14.02 13.30
C LYS A 89 13.31 -13.49 12.23
N ASP A 90 12.84 -13.36 10.99
CA ASP A 90 13.63 -12.88 9.86
C ASP A 90 13.46 -11.36 9.66
N ALA A 91 12.51 -10.75 10.37
CA ALA A 91 12.24 -9.32 10.29
C ALA A 91 13.21 -8.53 11.16
N ARG A 92 13.83 -7.52 10.57
CA ARG A 92 14.68 -6.55 11.27
C ARG A 92 13.85 -5.37 11.75
N ARG A 93 14.39 -4.58 12.68
CA ARG A 93 13.75 -3.34 13.11
C ARG A 93 13.49 -2.37 11.96
N ASP A 94 14.48 -2.21 11.09
CA ASP A 94 14.41 -1.31 9.92
C ASP A 94 13.38 -1.73 8.88
N ASP A 95 12.82 -2.95 8.98
CA ASP A 95 11.74 -3.42 8.11
C ASP A 95 10.36 -2.93 8.62
N MET A 96 10.30 -2.43 9.85
CA MET A 96 9.06 -1.97 10.47
C MET A 96 8.81 -0.48 10.24
N ALA A 97 7.54 -0.11 10.08
CA ALA A 97 7.11 1.26 9.87
C ALA A 97 5.76 1.51 10.55
N ASN A 98 5.44 2.77 10.87
CA ASN A 98 4.16 3.14 11.47
C ASN A 98 2.97 2.76 10.58
N ILE A 99 3.12 2.86 9.28
CA ILE A 99 2.09 2.50 8.31
C ILE A 99 2.69 1.52 7.31
N THR A 100 2.16 0.31 7.26
CA THR A 100 2.52 -0.67 6.24
C THR A 100 1.44 -0.69 5.17
N VAL A 101 1.85 -0.58 3.91
CA VAL A 101 0.94 -0.59 2.77
C VAL A 101 1.17 -1.85 1.95
N THR A 102 0.12 -2.62 1.71
CA THR A 102 0.16 -3.80 0.85
C THR A 102 -0.47 -3.54 -0.50
N CYS A 103 0.28 -3.86 -1.53
CA CYS A 103 -0.11 -3.81 -2.93
C CYS A 103 0.21 -5.16 -3.60
N THR A 104 -0.01 -6.27 -2.91
CA THR A 104 0.28 -7.61 -3.41
C THR A 104 -0.94 -8.20 -4.10
N ASP A 105 -0.69 -9.08 -5.05
CA ASP A 105 -1.71 -9.79 -5.82
C ASP A 105 -2.13 -11.12 -5.20
N ASN A 106 -1.42 -11.60 -4.16
CA ASN A 106 -1.73 -12.88 -3.54
C ASN A 106 -2.11 -12.75 -2.06
N ILE A 107 -3.05 -13.60 -1.65
CA ILE A 107 -3.61 -13.64 -0.31
C ILE A 107 -2.59 -14.12 0.72
N LYS A 108 -1.73 -15.06 0.34
CA LYS A 108 -0.72 -15.61 1.24
C LYS A 108 0.20 -14.52 1.76
N SER A 109 0.72 -13.67 0.87
CA SER A 109 1.61 -12.55 1.26
C SER A 109 0.93 -11.56 2.22
N ARG A 110 -0.37 -11.28 2.04
CA ARG A 110 -1.15 -10.44 2.97
C ARG A 110 -1.27 -11.07 4.35
N LEU A 111 -1.55 -12.37 4.40
CA LEU A 111 -1.68 -13.10 5.66
C LEU A 111 -0.33 -13.27 6.38
N ASP A 112 0.73 -13.55 5.64
CA ASP A 112 2.09 -13.64 6.19
C ASP A 112 2.52 -12.28 6.79
N LEU A 113 2.33 -11.18 6.05
CA LEU A 113 2.56 -9.84 6.56
C LEU A 113 1.75 -9.55 7.83
N TRP A 114 0.44 -9.84 7.82
CA TRP A 114 -0.41 -9.65 8.98
C TRP A 114 0.11 -10.41 10.19
N ASN A 115 0.57 -11.66 10.00
CA ASN A 115 1.14 -12.47 11.07
C ASN A 115 2.42 -11.87 11.65
N VAL A 116 3.28 -11.28 10.80
CA VAL A 116 4.48 -10.55 11.25
C VAL A 116 4.08 -9.30 12.02
N LEU A 117 3.27 -8.42 11.45
CA LEU A 117 2.93 -7.13 12.05
C LEU A 117 2.26 -7.26 13.42
N LYS A 118 1.30 -8.20 13.58
CA LYS A 118 0.62 -8.41 14.86
C LYS A 118 1.52 -9.01 15.95
N ALA A 119 2.58 -9.71 15.56
CA ALA A 119 3.50 -10.36 16.47
C ALA A 119 4.66 -9.45 16.92
N VAL A 120 4.84 -8.28 16.31
CA VAL A 120 5.88 -7.33 16.70
C VAL A 120 5.68 -6.85 18.14
N PRO A 121 6.65 -7.03 19.07
CA PRO A 121 6.55 -6.53 20.43
C PRO A 121 6.55 -4.99 20.46
N THR A 122 5.69 -4.39 21.28
CA THR A 122 5.59 -2.92 21.40
C THR A 122 6.72 -2.29 22.21
N SER A 123 7.35 -3.04 23.09
CA SER A 123 8.27 -2.50 24.11
C SER A 123 9.69 -2.21 23.63
N ASN A 124 10.08 -2.71 22.45
CA ASN A 124 11.48 -2.71 22.00
C ASN A 124 11.72 -1.91 20.72
N TYR A 125 10.72 -1.21 20.20
CA TYR A 125 10.82 -0.46 18.95
C TYR A 125 10.80 1.04 19.23
N ARG A 126 11.51 1.83 18.41
CA ARG A 126 11.41 3.28 18.41
C ARG A 126 10.04 3.68 17.87
N ASP A 127 9.57 4.89 18.20
CA ASP A 127 8.23 5.33 17.80
C ASP A 127 7.97 5.17 16.29
N TYR A 128 8.95 5.50 15.45
CA TYR A 128 8.82 5.40 13.99
C TYR A 128 8.97 3.97 13.42
N GLU A 129 9.48 3.02 14.22
CA GLU A 129 9.58 1.60 13.87
C GLU A 129 8.38 0.79 14.38
N THR A 130 7.50 1.40 15.18
CA THR A 130 6.36 0.70 15.77
C THR A 130 5.23 0.59 14.75
N PRO A 131 4.83 -0.62 14.32
CA PRO A 131 3.71 -0.81 13.43
C PRO A 131 2.40 -0.38 14.11
N LEU A 132 1.71 0.60 13.53
CA LEU A 132 0.45 1.15 14.05
C LEU A 132 -0.72 0.84 13.12
N TYR A 133 -0.51 1.01 11.81
CA TYR A 133 -1.54 0.86 10.79
C TYR A 133 -1.11 -0.09 9.68
N TRP A 134 -2.08 -0.81 9.15
CA TRP A 134 -1.96 -1.55 7.91
C TRP A 134 -3.00 -1.02 6.92
N MET A 135 -2.57 -0.67 5.71
CA MET A 135 -3.43 -0.30 4.59
C MET A 135 -3.30 -1.35 3.51
N ASP A 136 -4.42 -1.93 3.09
CA ASP A 136 -4.43 -2.96 2.05
C ASP A 136 -5.22 -2.51 0.83
N PHE A 137 -4.60 -2.65 -0.33
CA PHE A 137 -5.20 -2.44 -1.63
C PHE A 137 -5.48 -3.79 -2.29
N GLY A 138 -6.68 -3.96 -2.82
CA GLY A 138 -7.06 -5.14 -3.57
C GLY A 138 -8.08 -4.81 -4.63
N ASN A 139 -8.00 -5.46 -5.78
CA ASN A 139 -8.96 -5.30 -6.86
C ASN A 139 -9.20 -6.60 -7.61
N THR A 140 -10.30 -6.60 -8.35
CA THR A 140 -10.64 -7.49 -9.46
C THR A 140 -10.51 -6.72 -10.77
N GLN A 141 -11.20 -7.12 -11.82
CA GLN A 141 -11.19 -6.44 -13.12
C GLN A 141 -11.65 -4.98 -13.01
N SER A 142 -12.88 -4.73 -12.55
CA SER A 142 -13.50 -3.40 -12.48
C SER A 142 -13.86 -2.95 -11.07
N THR A 143 -13.67 -3.80 -10.06
CA THR A 143 -13.96 -3.49 -8.67
C THR A 143 -12.71 -3.55 -7.80
N GLY A 144 -12.73 -2.88 -6.67
CA GLY A 144 -11.64 -2.96 -5.74
C GLY A 144 -11.95 -2.35 -4.38
N GLN A 145 -11.02 -2.51 -3.46
CA GLN A 145 -11.10 -1.93 -2.13
C GLN A 145 -9.76 -1.37 -1.69
N VAL A 146 -9.83 -0.39 -0.82
CA VAL A 146 -8.74 0.03 0.04
C VAL A 146 -9.25 0.12 1.47
N VAL A 147 -8.54 -0.47 2.40
CA VAL A 147 -8.91 -0.49 3.81
C VAL A 147 -7.69 -0.18 4.67
N LEU A 148 -7.84 0.79 5.56
CA LEU A 148 -6.89 1.13 6.62
C LEU A 148 -7.41 0.55 7.93
N GLY A 149 -6.62 -0.29 8.57
CA GLY A 149 -6.92 -0.84 9.90
C GLY A 149 -5.77 -0.60 10.87
N THR A 150 -6.06 -0.59 12.16
CA THR A 150 -4.99 -0.62 13.16
C THR A 150 -4.48 -2.06 13.32
N ILE A 151 -3.20 -2.17 13.54
CA ILE A 151 -2.62 -3.37 14.12
C ILE A 151 -3.14 -3.43 15.56
N PRO A 152 -3.40 -4.61 16.16
CA PRO A 152 -4.17 -4.73 17.42
C PRO A 152 -3.43 -4.12 18.62
N LYS A 153 -3.32 -2.82 18.63
CA LYS A 153 -2.71 -1.98 19.67
C LYS A 153 -3.59 -0.75 19.86
N LYS A 154 -3.70 -0.29 21.09
CA LYS A 154 -4.36 0.97 21.35
C LYS A 154 -3.46 2.11 20.91
N ILE A 155 -4.01 3.02 20.13
CA ILE A 155 -3.35 4.25 19.70
C ILE A 155 -3.93 5.38 20.54
N LYS A 156 -3.06 6.16 21.22
CA LYS A 156 -3.49 7.33 21.98
C LYS A 156 -4.18 8.32 21.04
N GLN A 157 -5.44 8.59 21.31
CA GLN A 157 -6.23 9.53 20.52
C GLN A 157 -6.06 10.95 21.01
N PRO A 158 -6.14 11.97 20.14
CA PRO A 158 -6.21 13.34 20.58
C PRO A 158 -7.48 13.57 21.42
N ALA A 159 -7.39 14.40 22.44
CA ALA A 159 -8.57 14.85 23.17
C ALA A 159 -9.43 15.72 22.23
N SER A 160 -10.72 15.42 22.11
CA SER A 160 -11.66 16.19 21.31
C SER A 160 -13.00 16.27 22.03
N GLU A 161 -13.51 17.49 22.17
CA GLU A 161 -14.88 17.74 22.64
C GLU A 161 -15.90 17.68 21.49
N LEU A 162 -15.43 17.84 20.26
CA LEU A 162 -16.27 17.90 19.06
C LEU A 162 -16.58 16.54 18.44
N TYR A 163 -15.68 15.56 18.63
CA TYR A 163 -15.78 14.27 17.95
C TYR A 163 -15.58 13.13 18.94
N LYS A 164 -16.41 12.09 18.78
CA LYS A 164 -16.21 10.83 19.49
C LYS A 164 -15.05 10.08 18.81
N THR A 165 -13.96 9.88 19.53
CA THR A 165 -12.79 9.17 19.04
C THR A 165 -12.85 7.69 19.42
N VAL A 166 -12.14 6.83 18.64
CA VAL A 166 -11.98 5.41 18.90
C VAL A 166 -10.50 5.10 19.09
N ASP A 167 -10.17 4.22 20.04
CA ASP A 167 -8.78 3.84 20.35
C ASP A 167 -8.12 3.05 19.22
N SER A 168 -8.91 2.43 18.36
CA SER A 168 -8.43 1.61 17.25
C SER A 168 -9.46 1.51 16.14
N LEU A 169 -9.00 1.47 14.90
CA LEU A 169 -9.81 1.05 13.77
C LEU A 169 -9.98 -0.47 13.78
N LYS A 170 -11.07 -0.96 13.22
CA LYS A 170 -11.25 -2.40 13.04
C LYS A 170 -10.13 -2.95 12.16
N VAL A 171 -9.60 -4.12 12.52
CA VAL A 171 -8.57 -4.79 11.73
C VAL A 171 -9.10 -5.16 10.34
N ILE A 172 -8.27 -5.10 9.31
CA ILE A 172 -8.65 -5.31 7.90
C ILE A 172 -9.32 -6.68 7.70
N THR A 173 -8.86 -7.71 8.39
CA THR A 173 -9.40 -9.09 8.30
C THR A 173 -10.87 -9.22 8.73
N ARG A 174 -11.45 -8.18 9.35
CA ARG A 174 -12.91 -8.12 9.61
C ARG A 174 -13.71 -7.76 8.37
N PHE A 175 -13.15 -6.95 7.47
CA PHE A 175 -13.81 -6.52 6.25
C PHE A 175 -13.48 -7.42 5.07
N VAL A 176 -12.23 -7.79 4.92
CA VAL A 176 -11.74 -8.64 3.85
C VAL A 176 -11.53 -10.05 4.41
N LYS A 177 -12.42 -10.97 4.05
CA LYS A 177 -12.30 -12.39 4.42
C LYS A 177 -11.37 -13.09 3.43
N TYR A 178 -10.08 -12.88 3.55
CA TYR A 178 -9.08 -13.42 2.64
C TYR A 178 -9.22 -14.93 2.37
N ALA A 179 -9.60 -15.73 3.36
CA ALA A 179 -9.84 -17.17 3.19
C ALA A 179 -11.00 -17.51 2.23
N ARG A 180 -11.86 -16.54 1.89
CA ARG A 180 -12.99 -16.73 0.97
C ARG A 180 -12.76 -16.12 -0.41
N VAL A 181 -11.69 -15.36 -0.58
CA VAL A 181 -11.33 -14.77 -1.86
C VAL A 181 -10.71 -15.88 -2.70
N LYS A 182 -11.36 -16.21 -3.82
CA LYS A 182 -10.77 -17.09 -4.82
C LYS A 182 -9.71 -16.27 -5.56
N GLU A 183 -8.45 -16.69 -5.48
CA GLU A 183 -7.43 -16.15 -6.38
C GLU A 183 -7.82 -16.57 -7.79
N ALA A 184 -8.03 -15.59 -8.66
CA ALA A 184 -8.16 -15.88 -10.08
C ALA A 184 -6.83 -16.52 -10.55
N ASP A 185 -6.93 -17.51 -11.42
CA ASP A 185 -5.76 -18.18 -12.01
C ASP A 185 -5.08 -17.21 -12.98
N SER A 186 -4.42 -16.21 -12.42
CA SER A 186 -3.77 -15.11 -13.13
C SER A 186 -2.32 -15.50 -13.39
N GLY A 187 -2.12 -16.31 -14.42
CA GLY A 187 -0.79 -16.42 -15.02
C GLY A 187 -0.25 -15.05 -15.44
N PRO A 188 1.06 -14.90 -15.60
CA PRO A 188 1.63 -13.65 -16.09
C PRO A 188 1.01 -13.31 -17.45
N SER A 189 0.56 -12.06 -17.64
CA SER A 189 0.06 -11.60 -18.93
C SER A 189 1.24 -11.47 -19.90
N CYS A 190 1.15 -12.10 -21.07
CA CYS A 190 2.19 -12.06 -22.10
C CYS A 190 2.13 -10.77 -22.93
N SER A 191 1.01 -10.06 -22.91
CA SER A 191 0.81 -8.81 -23.67
C SER A 191 -0.01 -7.76 -22.89
N LEU A 192 0.04 -6.50 -23.38
CA LEU A 192 -0.80 -5.43 -22.86
C LEU A 192 -2.29 -5.73 -23.04
N ALA A 193 -2.69 -6.25 -24.20
CA ALA A 193 -4.07 -6.61 -24.51
C ALA A 193 -4.62 -7.64 -23.53
N GLU A 194 -3.89 -8.73 -23.31
CA GLU A 194 -4.28 -9.76 -22.33
C GLU A 194 -4.40 -9.19 -20.90
N ALA A 195 -3.55 -8.24 -20.55
CA ALA A 195 -3.62 -7.60 -19.24
C ALA A 195 -4.87 -6.73 -19.09
N LEU A 196 -5.32 -6.05 -20.14
CA LEU A 196 -6.53 -5.22 -20.14
C LEU A 196 -7.81 -6.07 -20.11
N GLU A 197 -7.80 -7.28 -20.64
CA GLU A 197 -8.91 -8.23 -20.47
C GLU A 197 -9.09 -8.66 -19.00
N LYS A 198 -7.98 -8.74 -18.26
CA LYS A 198 -7.98 -9.14 -16.84
C LYS A 198 -8.24 -7.98 -15.86
N GLN A 199 -7.98 -6.75 -16.28
CA GLN A 199 -8.04 -5.59 -15.40
C GLN A 199 -8.32 -4.29 -16.16
N ASP A 200 -9.28 -3.51 -15.66
CA ASP A 200 -9.57 -2.16 -16.16
C ASP A 200 -8.33 -1.27 -16.06
N LEU A 201 -8.14 -0.41 -17.07
CA LEU A 201 -6.98 0.46 -17.19
C LEU A 201 -6.81 1.41 -15.98
N PHE A 202 -7.90 1.90 -15.42
CA PHE A 202 -7.87 2.94 -14.39
C PHE A 202 -8.14 2.44 -12.98
N ILE A 203 -8.49 1.17 -12.75
CA ILE A 203 -8.85 0.67 -11.43
C ILE A 203 -7.73 0.90 -10.40
N ASN A 204 -6.49 0.62 -10.77
CA ASN A 204 -5.34 0.76 -9.87
C ASN A 204 -5.03 2.20 -9.52
N SER A 205 -5.05 3.10 -10.51
CA SER A 205 -4.75 4.52 -10.29
C SER A 205 -5.83 5.19 -9.46
N THR A 206 -7.10 4.87 -9.72
CA THR A 206 -8.23 5.42 -8.97
C THR A 206 -8.19 4.97 -7.51
N LEU A 207 -7.99 3.68 -7.26
CA LEU A 207 -7.86 3.16 -5.89
C LEU A 207 -6.65 3.73 -5.16
N ALA A 208 -5.51 3.88 -5.82
CA ALA A 208 -4.31 4.47 -5.22
C ALA A 208 -4.56 5.91 -4.76
N GLN A 209 -5.21 6.73 -5.60
CA GLN A 209 -5.54 8.10 -5.25
C GLN A 209 -6.56 8.18 -4.11
N LEU A 210 -7.63 7.38 -4.16
CA LEU A 210 -8.63 7.34 -3.11
C LEU A 210 -8.06 6.86 -1.78
N GLY A 211 -7.21 5.82 -1.79
CA GLY A 211 -6.55 5.33 -0.60
C GLY A 211 -5.55 6.34 -0.01
N CYS A 212 -4.72 6.95 -0.83
CA CYS A 212 -3.80 7.98 -0.36
C CYS A 212 -4.54 9.24 0.13
N ASN A 213 -5.76 9.52 -0.36
CA ASN A 213 -6.59 10.57 0.21
C ASN A 213 -7.05 10.26 1.65
N ILE A 214 -7.22 8.98 2.02
CA ILE A 214 -7.48 8.58 3.41
C ILE A 214 -6.26 8.96 4.28
N LEU A 215 -5.04 8.63 3.83
CA LEU A 215 -3.81 9.02 4.53
C LEU A 215 -3.67 10.54 4.61
N TRP A 216 -3.97 11.26 3.52
CA TRP A 216 -3.96 12.72 3.52
C TRP A 216 -4.87 13.31 4.60
N LYS A 217 -6.11 12.83 4.69
CA LYS A 217 -7.07 13.28 5.73
C LYS A 217 -6.54 12.95 7.12
N MET A 218 -5.98 11.77 7.32
CA MET A 218 -5.40 11.36 8.60
C MET A 218 -4.27 12.30 9.04
N PHE A 219 -3.31 12.60 8.16
CA PHE A 219 -2.20 13.48 8.49
C PHE A 219 -2.63 14.93 8.68
N ARG A 220 -3.54 15.43 7.84
CA ARG A 220 -3.97 16.82 7.87
C ARG A 220 -4.89 17.14 9.04
N ASN A 221 -5.86 16.26 9.29
CA ASN A 221 -6.93 16.52 10.26
C ASN A 221 -6.67 15.83 11.60
N GLY A 222 -5.72 14.88 11.66
CA GLY A 222 -5.49 14.04 12.84
C GLY A 222 -6.62 13.03 13.12
N MET A 223 -7.67 13.00 12.29
CA MET A 223 -8.88 12.19 12.47
C MET A 223 -9.44 11.72 11.14
N LEU A 224 -10.16 10.59 11.16
CA LEU A 224 -10.83 9.99 10.01
C LEU A 224 -12.30 9.71 10.32
N GLU A 225 -13.15 9.91 9.33
CA GLU A 225 -14.56 9.46 9.34
C GLU A 225 -14.73 8.11 8.63
N HIS A 226 -13.79 7.81 7.73
CA HIS A 226 -13.79 6.59 6.93
C HIS A 226 -12.42 5.95 7.01
N HIS A 227 -12.38 4.65 7.24
CA HIS A 227 -11.12 3.94 7.21
C HIS A 227 -10.92 3.09 5.95
N GLY A 228 -11.83 3.19 4.98
CA GLY A 228 -11.72 2.49 3.72
C GLY A 228 -12.86 2.80 2.77
N LEU A 229 -12.81 2.16 1.62
CA LEU A 229 -13.89 2.21 0.63
C LEU A 229 -13.88 0.97 -0.28
N PHE A 230 -15.02 0.70 -0.88
CA PHE A 230 -15.18 -0.18 -2.02
C PHE A 230 -15.46 0.66 -3.27
N LEU A 231 -14.78 0.34 -4.36
CA LEU A 231 -14.92 0.99 -5.66
C LEU A 231 -15.49 0.00 -6.67
N ASN A 232 -16.40 0.47 -7.49
CA ASN A 232 -16.84 -0.23 -8.70
C ASN A 232 -16.80 0.76 -9.87
N LEU A 233 -15.86 0.59 -10.80
CA LEU A 233 -15.70 1.47 -11.96
C LEU A 233 -16.79 1.25 -13.01
N GLU A 234 -17.31 0.03 -13.15
CA GLU A 234 -18.36 -0.26 -14.11
C GLU A 234 -19.64 0.53 -13.81
N THR A 235 -19.98 0.65 -12.52
CA THR A 235 -21.14 1.41 -12.05
C THR A 235 -20.78 2.81 -11.54
N MET A 236 -19.51 3.21 -11.58
CA MET A 236 -18.97 4.48 -11.07
C MET A 236 -19.33 4.76 -9.60
N LYS A 237 -19.44 3.70 -8.79
CA LYS A 237 -19.84 3.81 -7.37
C LYS A 237 -18.63 3.69 -6.45
N VAL A 238 -18.57 4.60 -5.48
CA VAL A 238 -17.65 4.56 -4.35
C VAL A 238 -18.47 4.42 -3.08
N ASN A 239 -18.27 3.32 -2.36
CA ASN A 239 -18.96 3.04 -1.09
C ASN A 239 -17.94 3.15 0.05
N PRO A 240 -18.02 4.21 0.89
CA PRO A 240 -17.10 4.39 2.01
C PRO A 240 -17.38 3.35 3.12
N ILE A 241 -16.32 2.99 3.85
CA ILE A 241 -16.39 2.18 5.06
C ILE A 241 -16.25 3.13 6.24
N MET A 242 -17.35 3.34 6.95
CA MET A 242 -17.42 4.24 8.12
C MET A 242 -16.69 3.63 9.32
N ILE A 243 -16.13 4.50 10.17
CA ILE A 243 -15.55 4.15 11.48
C ILE A 243 -16.63 3.87 12.51
#